data_5ab9339861bd34cde4244e151bb05c19
#
_entry.id   5ab9339861bd34cde4244e151bb05c19
#
_cell.length_a   1.000
_cell.length_b   1.000
_cell.length_c   1.000
_cell.angle_alpha   90.00
_cell.angle_beta   90.00
_cell.angle_gamma   90.00
#
_symmetry.space_group_name_H-M   'P 1'
#
loop_
_entity.id
_entity.type
_entity.pdbx_description
1 polymer ?
#
loop_
_entity_poly.entity_id
_entity_poly.type
_entity_poly.pdbx_seq_one_letter_code
_entity_poly.pdbx_strand_id
1 'polypeptide(L)'
;DETIKLTVWGAEEDQDLLKELTDKFQEKYADQKFDIQIGVESESTAKDTILTDVEAGADVYAFADDQLPDLVKAGALLKLDDYAEALQLADTTLDDVKAANVEGAIDAATIDGSLYAFPRAADNGYFLYYDSSVISEEDAASWDSLLEAADKAGKKVGMTLASGWYNASFFYGAGFTTGLNDDGTTTMDWNGTSADGYTGVDVVKGMLDITSNPAFMAVADGDIS
;
A
#
# COMPACT_ATOMS: atom_id res chain seq x y z
N ASP A 1 35.19 -9.07 16.82
CA ASP A 1 34.58 -8.04 15.97
C ASP A 1 33.93 -8.73 14.77
N GLU A 2 32.75 -9.29 14.98
CA GLU A 2 31.96 -9.95 13.94
C GLU A 2 31.23 -8.88 13.11
N THR A 3 31.22 -9.01 11.78
CA THR A 3 30.46 -8.14 10.90
C THR A 3 29.02 -8.64 10.83
N ILE A 4 28.06 -7.79 11.17
CA ILE A 4 26.64 -8.08 11.09
C ILE A 4 26.20 -7.87 9.65
N LYS A 5 25.70 -8.94 9.01
CA LYS A 5 25.17 -8.88 7.65
C LYS A 5 23.67 -8.73 7.70
N LEU A 6 23.14 -7.77 6.94
CA LEU A 6 21.71 -7.52 6.82
C LEU A 6 21.35 -7.31 5.35
N THR A 7 20.19 -7.81 4.97
CA THR A 7 19.55 -7.52 3.69
C THR A 7 18.29 -6.71 3.91
N VAL A 8 18.15 -5.61 3.18
CA VAL A 8 16.99 -4.69 3.25
C VAL A 8 16.37 -4.58 1.87
N TRP A 9 15.07 -4.84 1.75
CA TRP A 9 14.35 -4.70 0.49
C TRP A 9 13.34 -3.56 0.53
N GLY A 10 13.24 -2.83 -0.57
CA GLY A 10 12.23 -1.82 -0.82
C GLY A 10 12.04 -1.58 -2.31
N ALA A 11 11.01 -0.82 -2.66
CA ALA A 11 10.69 -0.51 -4.05
C ALA A 11 11.86 0.22 -4.76
N GLU A 12 11.86 0.19 -6.09
CA GLU A 12 12.92 0.82 -6.88
C GLU A 12 13.02 2.32 -6.64
N GLU A 13 11.89 2.99 -6.49
CA GLU A 13 11.78 4.41 -6.17
C GLU A 13 12.30 4.78 -4.78
N ASP A 14 12.40 3.81 -3.87
CA ASP A 14 12.87 4.01 -2.49
C ASP A 14 14.38 3.78 -2.32
N GLN A 15 15.11 3.36 -3.34
CA GLN A 15 16.51 2.93 -3.21
C GLN A 15 17.42 4.03 -2.66
N ASP A 16 17.28 5.27 -3.11
CA ASP A 16 18.07 6.41 -2.61
C ASP A 16 17.75 6.70 -1.14
N LEU A 17 16.47 6.65 -0.75
CA LEU A 17 16.03 6.80 0.63
C LEU A 17 16.57 5.68 1.53
N LEU A 18 16.48 4.43 1.09
CA LEU A 18 17.00 3.28 1.84
C LEU A 18 18.51 3.38 2.05
N LYS A 19 19.23 3.84 1.02
CA LYS A 19 20.66 4.08 1.16
C LYS A 19 20.95 5.15 2.23
N GLU A 20 20.25 6.28 2.20
CA GLU A 20 20.43 7.34 3.20
C GLU A 20 20.10 6.82 4.62
N LEU A 21 19.03 6.06 4.78
CA LEU A 21 18.61 5.50 6.07
C LEU A 21 19.62 4.49 6.60
N THR A 22 20.13 3.61 5.75
CA THR A 22 21.14 2.61 6.14
C THR A 22 22.48 3.25 6.47
N ASP A 23 22.90 4.29 5.75
CA ASP A 23 24.11 5.07 6.06
C ASP A 23 23.97 5.73 7.44
N LYS A 24 22.85 6.40 7.74
CA LYS A 24 22.56 7.00 9.06
C LYS A 24 22.48 5.96 10.18
N PHE A 25 21.93 4.80 9.90
CA PHE A 25 21.89 3.69 10.85
C PHE A 25 23.32 3.24 11.21
N GLN A 26 24.19 3.06 10.22
CA GLN A 26 25.58 2.67 10.45
C GLN A 26 26.38 3.77 11.19
N GLU A 27 26.09 5.04 10.92
CA GLU A 27 26.67 6.17 11.65
C GLU A 27 26.24 6.18 13.12
N LYS A 28 24.95 5.92 13.39
CA LYS A 28 24.39 5.88 14.75
C LYS A 28 25.02 4.76 15.58
N TYR A 29 25.32 3.62 14.97
CA TYR A 29 25.87 2.42 15.63
C TYR A 29 27.31 2.14 15.17
N ALA A 30 28.13 3.19 15.08
CA ALA A 30 29.51 3.13 14.55
C ALA A 30 30.50 2.26 15.37
N ASP A 31 30.14 1.84 16.56
CA ASP A 31 30.84 0.89 17.41
C ASP A 31 30.66 -0.57 16.94
N GLN A 32 29.74 -0.81 16.02
CA GLN A 32 29.47 -2.10 15.40
C GLN A 32 29.81 -2.05 13.90
N LYS A 33 30.10 -3.19 13.31
CA LYS A 33 30.34 -3.32 11.87
C LYS A 33 29.14 -3.96 11.19
N PHE A 34 28.61 -3.27 10.20
CA PHE A 34 27.50 -3.76 9.38
C PHE A 34 27.95 -3.93 7.92
N ASP A 35 27.42 -4.96 7.27
CA ASP A 35 27.43 -5.15 5.82
C ASP A 35 25.95 -5.22 5.40
N ILE A 36 25.39 -4.09 4.95
CA ILE A 36 23.98 -3.97 4.60
C ILE A 36 23.83 -3.99 3.09
N GLN A 37 23.14 -5.02 2.59
CA GLN A 37 22.81 -5.15 1.18
C GLN A 37 21.38 -4.64 0.95
N ILE A 38 21.22 -3.68 0.03
CA ILE A 38 19.91 -3.16 -0.34
C ILE A 38 19.48 -3.82 -1.64
N GLY A 39 18.30 -4.41 -1.66
CA GLY A 39 17.69 -5.05 -2.82
C GLY A 39 16.38 -4.37 -3.23
N VAL A 40 16.00 -4.59 -4.48
CA VAL A 40 14.74 -4.08 -5.04
C VAL A 40 13.66 -5.14 -4.89
N GLU A 41 12.62 -4.82 -4.12
CA GLU A 41 11.39 -5.61 -4.02
C GLU A 41 10.24 -4.66 -3.66
N SER A 42 9.20 -4.64 -4.48
CA SER A 42 8.03 -3.80 -4.22
C SER A 42 7.21 -4.35 -3.05
N GLU A 43 6.63 -3.44 -2.26
CA GLU A 43 5.67 -3.80 -1.20
C GLU A 43 4.46 -4.56 -1.72
N SER A 44 4.10 -4.40 -2.99
CA SER A 44 2.98 -5.13 -3.61
C SER A 44 3.29 -6.60 -3.91
N THR A 45 4.56 -6.97 -4.07
CA THR A 45 5.03 -8.31 -4.43
C THR A 45 5.85 -8.99 -3.35
N ALA A 46 6.21 -8.28 -2.29
CA ALA A 46 7.10 -8.76 -1.23
C ALA A 46 6.65 -10.11 -0.62
N LYS A 47 5.36 -10.27 -0.33
CA LYS A 47 4.81 -11.53 0.16
C LYS A 47 5.14 -12.72 -0.75
N ASP A 48 4.89 -12.58 -2.04
CA ASP A 48 5.06 -13.70 -2.97
C ASP A 48 6.54 -14.10 -3.09
N THR A 49 7.43 -13.13 -3.07
CA THR A 49 8.88 -13.37 -3.06
C THR A 49 9.33 -14.04 -1.76
N ILE A 50 8.94 -13.49 -0.60
CA ILE A 50 9.29 -14.05 0.72
C ILE A 50 8.74 -15.47 0.89
N LEU A 51 7.51 -15.74 0.49
CA LEU A 51 6.89 -17.07 0.64
C LEU A 51 7.49 -18.14 -0.29
N THR A 52 8.29 -17.75 -1.28
CA THR A 52 9.05 -18.69 -2.09
C THR A 52 10.13 -19.37 -1.27
N ASP A 53 10.84 -18.62 -0.42
CA ASP A 53 11.83 -19.11 0.55
C ASP A 53 12.00 -18.09 1.67
N VAL A 54 11.35 -18.33 2.80
CA VAL A 54 11.36 -17.41 3.96
C VAL A 54 12.78 -17.25 4.53
N GLU A 55 13.61 -18.30 4.52
CA GLU A 55 14.97 -18.25 5.07
C GLU A 55 15.94 -17.47 4.18
N ALA A 56 15.66 -17.40 2.88
CA ALA A 56 16.45 -16.63 1.92
C ALA A 56 15.92 -15.19 1.74
N GLY A 57 14.82 -14.84 2.38
CA GLY A 57 14.23 -13.51 2.35
C GLY A 57 15.10 -12.44 3.02
N ALA A 58 14.76 -11.16 2.79
CA ALA A 58 15.44 -10.06 3.45
C ALA A 58 15.18 -10.03 4.96
N ASP A 59 16.14 -9.53 5.73
CA ASP A 59 15.98 -9.31 7.18
C ASP A 59 15.00 -8.18 7.48
N VAL A 60 14.93 -7.19 6.58
CA VAL A 60 13.99 -6.05 6.66
C VAL A 60 13.39 -5.82 5.29
N TYR A 61 12.08 -5.72 5.21
CA TYR A 61 11.37 -5.45 3.95
C TYR A 61 10.05 -4.72 4.17
N ALA A 62 9.64 -3.96 3.16
CA ALA A 62 8.32 -3.32 3.11
C ALA A 62 7.31 -4.26 2.46
N PHE A 63 6.07 -4.25 2.96
CA PHE A 63 4.95 -5.00 2.39
C PHE A 63 3.64 -4.24 2.59
N ALA A 64 2.65 -4.53 1.75
CA ALA A 64 1.31 -3.97 1.89
C ALA A 64 0.53 -4.71 3.00
N ASP A 65 -0.34 -4.00 3.70
CA ASP A 65 -1.05 -4.49 4.90
C ASP A 65 -1.94 -5.70 4.64
N ASP A 66 -2.50 -5.85 3.45
CA ASP A 66 -3.27 -7.01 3.02
C ASP A 66 -2.45 -8.31 2.99
N GLN A 67 -1.12 -8.21 2.98
CA GLN A 67 -0.19 -9.35 2.99
C GLN A 67 0.13 -9.85 4.42
N LEU A 68 -0.19 -9.09 5.45
CA LEU A 68 0.18 -9.37 6.83
C LEU A 68 -0.27 -10.79 7.31
N PRO A 69 -1.53 -11.22 7.10
CA PRO A 69 -1.97 -12.51 7.60
C PRO A 69 -1.19 -13.71 7.06
N ASP A 70 -0.86 -13.68 5.76
CA ASP A 70 -0.10 -14.75 5.11
C ASP A 70 1.35 -14.78 5.60
N LEU A 71 1.99 -13.62 5.76
CA LEU A 71 3.36 -13.50 6.26
C LEU A 71 3.47 -13.94 7.72
N VAL A 72 2.51 -13.59 8.58
CA VAL A 72 2.46 -14.06 9.97
C VAL A 72 2.25 -15.57 10.04
N LYS A 73 1.32 -16.11 9.26
CA LYS A 73 1.06 -17.54 9.18
C LYS A 73 2.27 -18.36 8.72
N ALA A 74 3.08 -17.80 7.84
CA ALA A 74 4.30 -18.42 7.33
C ALA A 74 5.49 -18.27 8.29
N GLY A 75 5.36 -17.51 9.40
CA GLY A 75 6.46 -17.22 10.32
C GLY A 75 7.53 -16.29 9.71
N ALA A 76 7.15 -15.49 8.71
CA ALA A 76 8.04 -14.59 8.01
C ALA A 76 8.22 -13.21 8.70
N LEU A 77 7.51 -12.97 9.80
CA LEU A 77 7.57 -11.74 10.57
C LEU A 77 7.83 -12.03 12.05
N LEU A 78 8.60 -11.15 12.68
CA LEU A 78 8.79 -11.17 14.12
C LEU A 78 7.55 -10.59 14.83
N LYS A 79 7.12 -11.26 15.88
CA LYS A 79 6.16 -10.71 16.82
C LYS A 79 6.88 -9.68 17.69
N LEU A 80 6.65 -8.37 17.46
CA LEU A 80 7.43 -7.30 18.10
C LEU A 80 7.25 -7.26 19.61
N ASP A 81 6.13 -7.73 20.13
CA ASP A 81 5.87 -7.84 21.58
C ASP A 81 6.91 -8.73 22.29
N ASP A 82 7.46 -9.73 21.61
CA ASP A 82 8.48 -10.63 22.17
C ASP A 82 9.88 -9.99 22.17
N TYR A 83 10.04 -8.82 21.53
CA TYR A 83 11.31 -8.10 21.39
C TYR A 83 11.34 -6.73 22.09
N ALA A 84 10.50 -6.55 23.11
CA ALA A 84 10.41 -5.28 23.84
C ALA A 84 11.74 -4.80 24.43
N GLU A 85 12.61 -5.73 24.87
CA GLU A 85 13.96 -5.37 25.36
C GLU A 85 14.87 -4.85 24.24
N ALA A 86 14.74 -5.38 23.02
CA ALA A 86 15.50 -4.90 21.86
C ALA A 86 15.07 -3.49 21.44
N LEU A 87 13.78 -3.16 21.57
CA LEU A 87 13.29 -1.80 21.32
C LEU A 87 13.88 -0.79 22.30
N GLN A 88 14.09 -1.16 23.57
CA GLN A 88 14.73 -0.29 24.56
C GLN A 88 16.20 0.02 24.19
N LEU A 89 16.91 -0.89 23.51
CA LEU A 89 18.24 -0.61 22.98
C LEU A 89 18.23 0.45 21.87
N ALA A 90 17.09 0.63 21.22
CA ALA A 90 16.86 1.66 20.22
C ALA A 90 16.23 2.95 20.81
N ASP A 91 16.21 3.07 22.14
CA ASP A 91 15.59 4.19 22.87
C ASP A 91 14.10 4.37 22.59
N THR A 92 13.36 3.27 22.38
CA THR A 92 11.92 3.28 22.11
C THR A 92 11.20 2.12 22.78
N THR A 93 9.88 2.18 22.82
CA THR A 93 9.00 1.12 23.33
C THR A 93 7.88 0.84 22.31
N LEU A 94 7.15 -0.28 22.49
CA LEU A 94 5.94 -0.53 21.68
C LEU A 94 4.88 0.56 21.86
N ASP A 95 4.75 1.11 23.06
CA ASP A 95 3.80 2.20 23.31
C ASP A 95 4.22 3.48 22.57
N ASP A 96 5.52 3.77 22.50
CA ASP A 96 6.04 4.89 21.71
C ASP A 96 5.76 4.70 20.21
N VAL A 97 5.96 3.48 19.69
CA VAL A 97 5.63 3.14 18.28
C VAL A 97 4.14 3.33 18.02
N LYS A 98 3.27 2.83 18.91
CA LYS A 98 1.82 2.99 18.76
C LYS A 98 1.41 4.47 18.84
N ALA A 99 1.98 5.24 19.76
CA ALA A 99 1.67 6.66 19.94
C ALA A 99 2.16 7.55 18.77
N ALA A 100 3.20 7.11 18.07
CA ALA A 100 3.76 7.84 16.91
C ALA A 100 2.98 7.63 15.62
N ASN A 101 2.01 6.70 15.59
CA ASN A 101 1.28 6.32 14.39
C ASN A 101 -0.23 6.51 14.58
N VAL A 102 -0.95 6.66 13.46
CA VAL A 102 -2.43 6.68 13.49
C VAL A 102 -2.98 5.29 13.83
N GLU A 103 -4.12 5.25 14.54
CA GLU A 103 -4.72 4.01 15.03
C GLU A 103 -4.92 2.98 13.91
N GLY A 104 -5.47 3.38 12.77
CA GLY A 104 -5.69 2.48 11.64
C GLY A 104 -4.42 1.83 11.07
N ALA A 105 -3.26 2.51 11.14
CA ALA A 105 -1.99 1.93 10.72
C ALA A 105 -1.46 0.89 11.73
N ILE A 106 -1.71 1.11 13.02
CA ILE A 106 -1.39 0.14 14.08
C ILE A 106 -2.31 -1.08 13.96
N ASP A 107 -3.61 -0.88 13.75
CA ASP A 107 -4.57 -1.97 13.56
C ASP A 107 -4.20 -2.82 12.33
N ALA A 108 -3.82 -2.19 11.22
CA ALA A 108 -3.37 -2.87 10.00
C ALA A 108 -2.07 -3.69 10.19
N ALA A 109 -1.25 -3.34 11.19
CA ALA A 109 0.00 -4.06 11.53
C ALA A 109 -0.17 -5.07 12.68
N THR A 110 -1.41 -5.29 13.16
CA THR A 110 -1.71 -6.08 14.36
C THR A 110 -2.53 -7.32 14.01
N ILE A 111 -2.16 -8.48 14.55
CA ILE A 111 -2.94 -9.72 14.53
C ILE A 111 -3.01 -10.26 15.96
N ASP A 112 -4.21 -10.65 16.40
CA ASP A 112 -4.47 -11.19 17.74
C ASP A 112 -3.90 -10.32 18.88
N GLY A 113 -3.97 -8.99 18.70
CA GLY A 113 -3.52 -8.01 19.68
C GLY A 113 -2.00 -7.79 19.73
N SER A 114 -1.23 -8.43 18.87
CA SER A 114 0.23 -8.30 18.79
C SER A 114 0.67 -7.59 17.51
N LEU A 115 1.67 -6.73 17.65
CA LEU A 115 2.24 -5.97 16.53
C LEU A 115 3.30 -6.81 15.79
N TYR A 116 3.20 -6.87 14.46
CA TYR A 116 4.12 -7.63 13.60
C TYR A 116 4.89 -6.79 12.58
N ALA A 117 4.58 -5.52 12.48
CA ALA A 117 5.27 -4.61 11.58
C ALA A 117 5.30 -3.19 12.16
N PHE A 118 6.29 -2.41 11.75
CA PHE A 118 6.32 -0.98 11.97
C PHE A 118 5.58 -0.29 10.83
N PRO A 119 4.55 0.54 11.09
CA PRO A 119 3.88 1.30 10.04
C PRO A 119 4.87 2.22 9.31
N ARG A 120 4.87 2.17 7.99
CA ARG A 120 5.72 3.01 7.14
C ARG A 120 4.94 4.20 6.57
N ALA A 121 3.71 3.95 6.09
CA ALA A 121 2.80 4.94 5.54
C ALA A 121 1.36 4.53 5.84
N ALA A 122 0.46 5.51 5.93
CA ALA A 122 -0.96 5.31 6.23
C ALA A 122 -1.88 6.06 5.27
N ASP A 123 -1.35 6.53 4.15
CA ASP A 123 -1.99 7.46 3.22
C ASP A 123 -2.07 6.92 1.78
N ASN A 124 -1.95 5.61 1.60
CA ASN A 124 -2.08 4.96 0.30
C ASN A 124 -3.57 4.80 -0.08
N GLY A 125 -4.18 5.90 -0.49
CA GLY A 125 -5.58 5.96 -0.91
C GLY A 125 -5.74 6.28 -2.39
N TYR A 126 -6.98 6.28 -2.86
CA TYR A 126 -7.32 6.71 -4.22
C TYR A 126 -7.42 8.24 -4.27
N PHE A 127 -6.83 8.83 -5.30
CA PHE A 127 -6.93 10.25 -5.59
C PHE A 127 -6.80 10.50 -7.09
N LEU A 128 -7.24 11.67 -7.53
CA LEU A 128 -7.18 12.12 -8.91
C LEU A 128 -6.15 13.25 -9.04
N TYR A 129 -5.17 13.08 -9.93
CA TYR A 129 -4.35 14.18 -10.41
C TYR A 129 -5.02 14.84 -11.62
N TYR A 130 -5.12 16.15 -11.62
CA TYR A 130 -5.62 16.91 -12.75
C TYR A 130 -4.89 18.24 -12.91
N ASP A 131 -4.81 18.71 -14.15
CA ASP A 131 -4.26 20.03 -14.46
C ASP A 131 -5.31 21.11 -14.13
N SER A 132 -5.13 21.81 -13.01
CA SER A 132 -6.05 22.84 -12.54
C SER A 132 -6.13 24.09 -13.44
N SER A 133 -5.22 24.22 -14.43
CA SER A 133 -5.32 25.26 -15.46
C SER A 133 -6.32 24.90 -16.56
N VAL A 134 -6.76 23.64 -16.64
CA VAL A 134 -7.62 23.10 -17.68
C VAL A 134 -8.93 22.58 -17.11
N ILE A 135 -8.89 21.89 -15.97
CA ILE A 135 -10.03 21.28 -15.28
C ILE A 135 -10.25 22.02 -13.97
N SER A 136 -11.47 22.47 -13.72
CA SER A 136 -11.82 23.08 -12.43
C SER A 136 -12.06 22.02 -11.35
N GLU A 137 -12.03 22.40 -10.09
CA GLU A 137 -12.39 21.53 -8.96
C GLU A 137 -13.83 21.00 -9.08
N GLU A 138 -14.75 21.84 -9.57
CA GLU A 138 -16.15 21.44 -9.82
C GLU A 138 -16.23 20.38 -10.93
N ASP A 139 -15.46 20.53 -12.02
CA ASP A 139 -15.40 19.55 -13.09
C ASP A 139 -14.78 18.23 -12.62
N ALA A 140 -13.81 18.27 -11.71
CA ALA A 140 -13.14 17.09 -11.16
C ALA A 140 -14.00 16.33 -10.12
N ALA A 141 -15.16 16.86 -9.72
CA ALA A 141 -15.99 16.30 -8.66
C ALA A 141 -16.78 15.03 -9.06
N SER A 142 -16.93 14.76 -10.36
CA SER A 142 -17.57 13.54 -10.86
C SER A 142 -16.95 13.06 -12.16
N TRP A 143 -17.12 11.77 -12.48
CA TRP A 143 -16.66 11.23 -13.75
C TRP A 143 -17.32 11.91 -14.95
N ASP A 144 -18.62 12.21 -14.89
CA ASP A 144 -19.36 12.82 -16.00
C ASP A 144 -18.82 14.23 -16.31
N SER A 145 -18.70 15.09 -15.29
CA SER A 145 -18.17 16.44 -15.45
C SER A 145 -16.70 16.44 -15.86
N LEU A 146 -15.89 15.55 -15.30
CA LEU A 146 -14.48 15.40 -15.62
C LEU A 146 -14.26 15.02 -17.10
N LEU A 147 -14.99 14.01 -17.57
CA LEU A 147 -14.89 13.54 -18.95
C LEU A 147 -15.39 14.60 -19.95
N GLU A 148 -16.49 15.31 -19.60
CA GLU A 148 -17.00 16.42 -20.43
C GLU A 148 -15.99 17.57 -20.51
N ALA A 149 -15.39 17.97 -19.38
CA ALA A 149 -14.37 19.02 -19.37
C ALA A 149 -13.11 18.62 -20.12
N ALA A 150 -12.64 17.37 -19.95
CA ALA A 150 -11.51 16.84 -20.70
C ALA A 150 -11.75 16.84 -22.20
N ASP A 151 -12.93 16.39 -22.65
CA ASP A 151 -13.30 16.40 -24.07
C ASP A 151 -13.29 17.81 -24.66
N LYS A 152 -13.93 18.77 -23.97
CA LYS A 152 -13.93 20.19 -24.35
C LYS A 152 -12.53 20.79 -24.47
N ALA A 153 -11.62 20.35 -23.61
CA ALA A 153 -10.23 20.79 -23.61
C ALA A 153 -9.34 20.03 -24.59
N GLY A 154 -9.87 19.02 -25.29
CA GLY A 154 -9.08 18.15 -26.17
C GLY A 154 -8.10 17.28 -25.40
N LYS A 155 -8.40 16.95 -24.15
CA LYS A 155 -7.57 16.14 -23.25
C LYS A 155 -8.21 14.77 -23.01
N LYS A 156 -7.48 13.90 -22.33
CA LYS A 156 -7.92 12.57 -21.95
C LYS A 156 -7.80 12.38 -20.45
N VAL A 157 -8.67 11.53 -19.90
CA VAL A 157 -8.57 11.02 -18.53
C VAL A 157 -8.00 9.61 -18.60
N GLY A 158 -6.79 9.43 -18.07
CA GLY A 158 -6.08 8.14 -18.06
C GLY A 158 -6.33 7.36 -16.78
N MET A 159 -6.55 6.05 -16.90
CA MET A 159 -6.65 5.14 -15.77
C MET A 159 -6.19 3.73 -16.16
N THR A 160 -5.52 3.03 -15.26
CA THR A 160 -5.09 1.64 -15.44
C THR A 160 -6.25 0.68 -15.16
N LEU A 161 -6.87 0.13 -16.22
CA LEU A 161 -7.98 -0.81 -16.09
C LEU A 161 -7.55 -2.28 -15.87
N ALA A 162 -6.29 -2.61 -16.13
CA ALA A 162 -5.76 -3.96 -15.91
C ALA A 162 -5.47 -4.26 -14.44
N SER A 163 -5.67 -3.30 -13.54
CA SER A 163 -5.40 -3.41 -12.12
C SER A 163 -6.68 -3.56 -11.30
N GLY A 164 -6.76 -4.63 -10.49
CA GLY A 164 -7.84 -4.82 -9.52
C GLY A 164 -7.88 -3.71 -8.48
N TRP A 165 -6.71 -3.18 -8.09
CA TRP A 165 -6.59 -2.05 -7.17
C TRP A 165 -7.37 -0.83 -7.69
N TYR A 166 -7.07 -0.35 -8.89
CA TYR A 166 -7.76 0.81 -9.45
C TYR A 166 -9.26 0.54 -9.72
N ASN A 167 -9.61 -0.66 -10.19
CA ASN A 167 -11.01 -1.02 -10.44
C ASN A 167 -11.85 -1.07 -9.16
N ALA A 168 -11.27 -1.45 -8.02
CA ALA A 168 -11.94 -1.44 -6.73
C ALA A 168 -12.43 -0.04 -6.32
N SER A 169 -11.77 1.03 -6.77
CA SER A 169 -12.15 2.41 -6.48
C SER A 169 -13.59 2.75 -6.91
N PHE A 170 -14.08 2.16 -8.00
CA PHE A 170 -15.46 2.35 -8.45
C PHE A 170 -16.47 1.76 -7.47
N PHE A 171 -16.16 0.59 -6.90
CA PHE A 171 -17.01 -0.07 -5.92
C PHE A 171 -17.00 0.67 -4.59
N TYR A 172 -15.82 1.08 -4.11
CA TYR A 172 -15.71 1.87 -2.88
C TYR A 172 -16.39 3.23 -3.02
N GLY A 173 -16.22 3.90 -4.17
CA GLY A 173 -16.93 5.16 -4.48
C GLY A 173 -18.44 5.02 -4.55
N ALA A 174 -18.97 3.82 -4.78
CA ALA A 174 -20.40 3.50 -4.75
C ALA A 174 -20.88 2.97 -3.38
N GLY A 175 -20.04 3.04 -2.34
CA GLY A 175 -20.39 2.65 -0.97
C GLY A 175 -20.27 1.15 -0.67
N PHE A 176 -19.58 0.38 -1.51
CA PHE A 176 -19.20 -1.00 -1.18
C PHE A 176 -17.97 -1.02 -0.29
N THR A 177 -17.81 -2.08 0.48
CA THR A 177 -16.69 -2.28 1.39
C THR A 177 -16.07 -3.67 1.21
N THR A 178 -14.87 -3.83 1.74
CA THR A 178 -14.24 -5.13 1.97
C THR A 178 -13.85 -5.23 3.43
N GLY A 179 -13.70 -6.44 3.94
CA GLY A 179 -13.27 -6.67 5.32
C GLY A 179 -12.51 -7.98 5.45
N LEU A 180 -11.50 -8.00 6.31
CA LEU A 180 -10.80 -9.21 6.70
C LEU A 180 -11.56 -9.85 7.87
N ASN A 181 -11.87 -11.14 7.76
CA ASN A 181 -12.51 -11.92 8.81
C ASN A 181 -11.47 -12.55 9.74
N ASP A 182 -11.88 -12.92 10.96
CA ASP A 182 -11.02 -13.56 11.96
C ASP A 182 -10.40 -14.88 11.48
N ASP A 183 -11.03 -15.55 10.53
CA ASP A 183 -10.53 -16.80 9.92
C ASP A 183 -9.54 -16.58 8.76
N GLY A 184 -9.19 -15.32 8.48
CA GLY A 184 -8.29 -14.92 7.40
C GLY A 184 -8.94 -14.86 6.02
N THR A 185 -10.27 -15.06 5.93
CA THR A 185 -11.01 -14.86 4.67
C THR A 185 -11.40 -13.39 4.48
N THR A 186 -11.66 -12.99 3.25
CA THR A 186 -12.12 -11.62 2.93
C THR A 186 -13.62 -11.61 2.66
N THR A 187 -14.34 -10.74 3.34
CA THR A 187 -15.70 -10.39 2.97
C THR A 187 -15.67 -9.37 1.85
N MET A 188 -16.32 -9.67 0.72
CA MET A 188 -16.45 -8.80 -0.44
C MET A 188 -17.81 -9.04 -1.07
N ASP A 189 -18.88 -8.43 -0.51
CA ASP A 189 -20.25 -8.61 -0.98
C ASP A 189 -20.62 -7.59 -2.07
N TRP A 190 -19.86 -7.59 -3.16
CA TRP A 190 -20.10 -6.71 -4.31
C TRP A 190 -21.21 -7.20 -5.25
N ASN A 191 -21.79 -8.37 -4.97
CA ASN A 191 -23.01 -8.86 -5.66
C ASN A 191 -24.31 -8.30 -5.07
N GLY A 192 -24.22 -7.72 -3.86
CA GLY A 192 -25.36 -7.17 -3.13
C GLY A 192 -25.68 -5.72 -3.51
N THR A 193 -26.20 -5.02 -2.53
CA THR A 193 -26.51 -3.57 -2.63
C THR A 193 -25.65 -2.84 -1.61
N SER A 194 -24.96 -1.78 -2.06
CA SER A 194 -24.12 -0.96 -1.20
C SER A 194 -24.92 -0.13 -0.19
N ALA A 195 -24.22 0.47 0.77
CA ALA A 195 -24.82 1.41 1.73
C ALA A 195 -25.50 2.61 1.05
N ASP A 196 -25.02 3.01 -0.13
CA ASP A 196 -25.56 4.13 -0.92
C ASP A 196 -26.67 3.68 -1.89
N GLY A 197 -27.03 2.39 -1.88
CA GLY A 197 -28.17 1.86 -2.64
C GLY A 197 -27.83 1.40 -4.07
N TYR A 198 -26.55 1.36 -4.45
CA TYR A 198 -26.11 0.85 -5.75
C TYR A 198 -25.92 -0.66 -5.72
N THR A 199 -26.28 -1.33 -6.81
CA THR A 199 -25.93 -2.75 -7.00
C THR A 199 -24.56 -2.86 -7.65
N GLY A 200 -23.86 -4.00 -7.48
CA GLY A 200 -22.61 -4.24 -8.19
C GLY A 200 -22.75 -4.18 -9.71
N VAL A 201 -23.93 -4.53 -10.24
CA VAL A 201 -24.26 -4.40 -11.67
C VAL A 201 -24.32 -2.93 -12.09
N ASP A 202 -24.85 -2.05 -11.25
CA ASP A 202 -24.88 -0.61 -11.55
C ASP A 202 -23.47 -0.02 -11.61
N VAL A 203 -22.59 -0.45 -10.71
CA VAL A 203 -21.17 -0.06 -10.72
C VAL A 203 -20.51 -0.48 -12.03
N VAL A 204 -20.68 -1.75 -12.44
CA VAL A 204 -20.08 -2.24 -13.70
C VAL A 204 -20.64 -1.51 -14.92
N LYS A 205 -21.93 -1.18 -14.93
CA LYS A 205 -22.52 -0.35 -16.01
C LYS A 205 -21.89 1.04 -16.03
N GLY A 206 -21.74 1.70 -14.87
CA GLY A 206 -21.06 2.98 -14.77
C GLY A 206 -19.61 2.91 -15.27
N MET A 207 -18.88 1.86 -14.93
CA MET A 207 -17.52 1.62 -15.47
C MET A 207 -17.53 1.50 -17.00
N LEU A 208 -18.50 0.78 -17.58
CA LEU A 208 -18.61 0.65 -19.03
C LEU A 208 -18.95 1.98 -19.71
N ASP A 209 -19.81 2.79 -19.10
CA ASP A 209 -20.16 4.12 -19.62
C ASP A 209 -18.94 5.05 -19.60
N ILE A 210 -18.16 5.06 -18.49
CA ILE A 210 -16.93 5.84 -18.36
C ILE A 210 -15.91 5.40 -19.40
N THR A 211 -15.64 4.09 -19.49
CA THR A 211 -14.59 3.55 -20.36
C THR A 211 -14.92 3.59 -21.85
N SER A 212 -16.21 3.71 -22.19
CA SER A 212 -16.69 3.91 -23.56
C SER A 212 -16.64 5.38 -24.00
N ASN A 213 -16.39 6.31 -23.09
CA ASN A 213 -16.33 7.73 -23.40
C ASN A 213 -15.07 8.05 -24.23
N PRO A 214 -15.17 8.83 -25.34
CA PRO A 214 -14.02 9.19 -26.14
C PRO A 214 -12.91 9.94 -25.39
N ALA A 215 -13.23 10.64 -24.30
CA ALA A 215 -12.25 11.32 -23.47
C ALA A 215 -11.54 10.40 -22.47
N PHE A 216 -12.00 9.16 -22.30
CA PHE A 216 -11.31 8.16 -21.49
C PHE A 216 -10.17 7.48 -22.26
N MET A 217 -9.10 7.14 -21.54
CA MET A 217 -7.96 6.41 -22.08
C MET A 217 -7.49 5.35 -21.07
N ALA A 218 -7.56 4.07 -21.46
CA ALA A 218 -6.90 3.03 -20.70
C ALA A 218 -5.37 3.14 -20.89
N VAL A 219 -4.63 3.16 -19.80
CA VAL A 219 -3.18 3.26 -19.79
C VAL A 219 -2.56 2.10 -19.02
N ALA A 220 -1.31 1.78 -19.28
CA ALA A 220 -0.57 0.83 -18.46
C ALA A 220 -0.11 1.49 -17.15
N ASP A 221 0.14 0.66 -16.13
CA ASP A 221 0.71 1.15 -14.90
C ASP A 221 2.12 1.72 -15.15
N GLY A 222 2.39 2.91 -14.61
CA GLY A 222 3.64 3.62 -14.86
C GLY A 222 3.70 4.47 -16.14
N ASP A 223 2.72 4.40 -17.03
CA ASP A 223 2.68 5.23 -18.25
C ASP A 223 2.08 6.64 -18.00
N ILE A 224 1.63 6.90 -16.78
CA ILE A 224 1.12 8.22 -16.39
C ILE A 224 2.28 9.03 -15.81
N SER A 225 2.90 9.84 -16.63
CA SER A 225 3.98 10.74 -16.24
C SER A 225 3.67 12.19 -16.64
#